data_72ae3e102acb37f92fc099c5b0c2f415
#
_entry.id   72ae3e102acb37f92fc099c5b0c2f415
#
_cell.length_a   1.000
_cell.length_b   1.000
_cell.length_c   1.000
_cell.angle_alpha   90.00
_cell.angle_beta   90.00
_cell.angle_gamma   90.00
#
_symmetry.space_group_name_H-M   'P 1'
#
loop_
_entity.id
_entity.type
_entity.pdbx_description
1 polymer ?
#
loop_
_entity_poly.entity_id
_entity_poly.type
_entity_poly.pdbx_seq_one_letter_code
_entity_poly.pdbx_strand_id
1 'polypeptide(L)'
;MRDIPATYVIFDLLYLDGHSAVRLPYAERRELLEELELNGPAWRTPAYHRGEGRALLEATKDLGIEGVVAKKLDCPYTPGARASHWIKVKNVHTQDVVVGGWTAGEGGRSTSLGSLAVGVMEGDELKYAGKVGTGFTEQTLALVKRELEPLRSDSSPFSGRQPPKGTVFVDPRLVAHVEFREWTKSGTLRAPSFKGLRPDVSPQECVREEGQEAPDG
;
A
#
# COMPACT_ATOMS: atom_id res chain seq x y z
N MET A 1 -26.98 -15.56 -1.39
CA MET A 1 -25.88 -14.75 -1.94
C MET A 1 -26.30 -13.28 -1.75
N ARG A 2 -25.49 -12.43 -1.14
CA ARG A 2 -25.77 -10.99 -1.13
C ARG A 2 -25.36 -10.46 -2.50
N ASP A 3 -26.26 -9.81 -3.22
CA ASP A 3 -25.93 -9.12 -4.46
C ASP A 3 -24.97 -7.97 -4.13
N ILE A 4 -23.77 -8.04 -4.66
CA ILE A 4 -22.78 -6.96 -4.55
C ILE A 4 -22.99 -6.06 -5.77
N PRO A 5 -23.48 -4.81 -5.59
CA PRO A 5 -23.66 -3.91 -6.70
C PRO A 5 -22.31 -3.58 -7.34
N ALA A 6 -22.25 -3.65 -8.66
CA ALA A 6 -21.06 -3.29 -9.44
C ALA A 6 -21.38 -2.08 -10.33
N THR A 7 -20.42 -1.16 -10.44
CA THR A 7 -20.50 -0.02 -11.37
C THR A 7 -19.39 -0.13 -12.41
N TYR A 8 -19.76 -0.06 -13.69
CA TYR A 8 -18.80 -0.01 -14.78
C TYR A 8 -18.31 1.43 -14.97
N VAL A 9 -17.00 1.64 -14.81
CA VAL A 9 -16.39 2.97 -14.91
C VAL A 9 -15.65 3.09 -16.24
N ILE A 10 -16.14 3.96 -17.12
CA ILE A 10 -15.60 4.18 -18.47
C ILE A 10 -14.65 5.36 -18.41
N PHE A 11 -13.36 5.13 -18.56
CA PHE A 11 -12.31 6.14 -18.34
C PHE A 11 -11.42 6.43 -19.57
N ASP A 12 -11.64 5.73 -20.68
CA ASP A 12 -10.97 5.97 -21.96
C ASP A 12 -11.80 5.42 -23.12
N LEU A 13 -11.57 5.92 -24.35
CA LEU A 13 -12.23 5.52 -25.57
C LEU A 13 -11.19 5.07 -26.58
N LEU A 14 -11.27 3.82 -27.03
CA LEU A 14 -10.29 3.23 -27.95
C LEU A 14 -10.85 2.98 -29.36
N TYR A 15 -12.16 2.95 -29.47
CA TYR A 15 -12.85 2.68 -30.75
C TYR A 15 -14.26 3.30 -30.71
N LEU A 16 -14.65 3.99 -31.79
CA LEU A 16 -15.96 4.61 -31.94
C LEU A 16 -16.41 4.56 -33.43
N ASP A 17 -17.63 4.14 -33.66
CA ASP A 17 -18.30 4.15 -34.95
C ASP A 17 -17.46 3.60 -36.13
N GLY A 18 -16.81 2.47 -35.92
CA GLY A 18 -15.96 1.86 -36.92
C GLY A 18 -14.54 2.39 -37.01
N HIS A 19 -14.16 3.38 -36.17
CA HIS A 19 -12.87 4.04 -36.21
C HIS A 19 -12.06 3.80 -34.94
N SER A 20 -10.76 3.55 -35.11
CA SER A 20 -9.83 3.39 -33.98
C SER A 20 -9.38 4.75 -33.47
N ALA A 21 -9.56 5.01 -32.18
CA ALA A 21 -9.07 6.18 -31.47
C ALA A 21 -7.70 5.98 -30.81
N VAL A 22 -7.10 4.77 -30.90
CA VAL A 22 -5.86 4.39 -30.19
C VAL A 22 -4.70 5.37 -30.47
N ARG A 23 -4.60 5.93 -31.66
CA ARG A 23 -3.54 6.85 -32.05
C ARG A 23 -3.80 8.31 -31.65
N LEU A 24 -5.01 8.65 -31.27
CA LEU A 24 -5.34 10.00 -30.81
C LEU A 24 -4.67 10.28 -29.47
N PRO A 25 -4.30 11.55 -29.21
CA PRO A 25 -3.94 12.00 -27.86
C PRO A 25 -5.00 11.67 -26.82
N TYR A 26 -4.60 11.40 -25.57
CA TYR A 26 -5.56 11.11 -24.51
C TYR A 26 -6.61 12.22 -24.33
N ALA A 27 -6.22 13.48 -24.48
CA ALA A 27 -7.15 14.61 -24.39
C ALA A 27 -8.30 14.49 -25.39
N GLU A 28 -8.00 14.20 -26.66
CA GLU A 28 -9.00 14.05 -27.73
C GLU A 28 -9.91 12.82 -27.49
N ARG A 29 -9.32 11.69 -27.07
CA ARG A 29 -10.11 10.50 -26.72
C ARG A 29 -11.04 10.77 -25.55
N ARG A 30 -10.61 11.61 -24.63
CA ARG A 30 -11.40 11.99 -23.47
C ARG A 30 -12.55 12.94 -23.83
N GLU A 31 -12.35 13.88 -24.72
CA GLU A 31 -13.38 14.76 -25.26
C GLU A 31 -14.45 13.94 -25.99
N LEU A 32 -14.07 13.03 -26.89
CA LEU A 32 -15.00 12.13 -27.56
C LEU A 32 -15.79 11.26 -26.58
N LEU A 33 -15.16 10.78 -25.50
CA LEU A 33 -15.85 9.99 -24.47
C LEU A 33 -16.87 10.83 -23.69
N GLU A 34 -16.59 12.08 -23.42
CA GLU A 34 -17.50 12.99 -22.70
C GLU A 34 -18.72 13.37 -23.56
N GLU A 35 -18.52 13.58 -24.86
CA GLU A 35 -19.60 13.84 -25.83
C GLU A 35 -20.62 12.70 -25.91
N LEU A 36 -20.22 11.47 -25.59
CA LEU A 36 -21.14 10.32 -25.56
C LEU A 36 -22.08 10.29 -24.37
N GLU A 37 -21.87 11.12 -23.36
CA GLU A 37 -22.70 11.26 -22.14
C GLU A 37 -23.09 9.92 -21.48
N LEU A 38 -22.14 8.95 -21.46
CA LEU A 38 -22.37 7.58 -20.99
C LEU A 38 -22.53 7.54 -19.46
N ASN A 39 -23.74 7.80 -18.99
CA ASN A 39 -24.12 7.72 -17.58
C ASN A 39 -25.42 6.92 -17.42
N GLY A 40 -25.44 6.00 -16.46
CA GLY A 40 -26.59 5.14 -16.20
C GLY A 40 -26.54 4.53 -14.80
N PRO A 41 -27.51 3.70 -14.42
CA PRO A 41 -27.61 3.16 -13.07
C PRO A 41 -26.43 2.23 -12.68
N ALA A 42 -25.76 1.62 -13.66
CA ALA A 42 -24.66 0.69 -13.42
C ALA A 42 -23.37 1.04 -14.19
N TRP A 43 -23.32 2.20 -14.86
CA TRP A 43 -22.12 2.67 -15.57
C TRP A 43 -22.02 4.20 -15.51
N ARG A 44 -20.81 4.70 -15.57
CA ARG A 44 -20.55 6.14 -15.61
C ARG A 44 -19.22 6.48 -16.27
N THR A 45 -19.16 7.67 -16.86
CA THR A 45 -17.92 8.35 -17.23
C THR A 45 -17.52 9.28 -16.08
N PRO A 46 -16.45 8.99 -15.33
CA PRO A 46 -16.03 9.85 -14.23
C PRO A 46 -15.45 11.15 -14.77
N ALA A 47 -15.62 12.25 -14.02
CA ALA A 47 -14.88 13.48 -14.28
C ALA A 47 -13.37 13.23 -14.21
N TYR A 48 -12.59 14.01 -14.94
CA TYR A 48 -11.14 14.03 -14.82
C TYR A 48 -10.67 15.46 -14.51
N HIS A 49 -9.51 15.57 -13.90
CA HIS A 49 -8.95 16.84 -13.46
C HIS A 49 -7.70 17.15 -14.26
N ARG A 50 -7.60 18.36 -14.81
CA ARG A 50 -6.39 18.86 -15.48
C ARG A 50 -5.57 19.67 -14.49
N GLY A 51 -4.29 19.35 -14.34
CA GLY A 51 -3.43 19.98 -13.33
C GLY A 51 -3.75 19.52 -11.91
N GLU A 52 -3.21 20.21 -10.93
CA GLU A 52 -3.49 20.06 -9.47
C GLU A 52 -3.57 18.61 -8.94
N GLY A 53 -2.84 17.68 -9.57
CA GLY A 53 -2.88 16.25 -9.23
C GLY A 53 -2.53 15.95 -7.78
N ARG A 54 -1.75 16.83 -7.11
CA ARG A 54 -1.43 16.70 -5.69
C ARG A 54 -2.67 16.92 -4.82
N ALA A 55 -3.41 18.00 -5.05
CA ALA A 55 -4.63 18.30 -4.30
C ALA A 55 -5.69 17.21 -4.48
N LEU A 56 -5.82 16.70 -5.72
CA LEU A 56 -6.69 15.55 -5.98
C LEU A 56 -6.24 14.29 -5.22
N LEU A 57 -4.93 14.00 -5.19
CA LEU A 57 -4.41 12.83 -4.47
C LEU A 57 -4.71 12.94 -2.96
N GLU A 58 -4.52 14.11 -2.36
CA GLU A 58 -4.84 14.36 -0.96
C GLU A 58 -6.34 14.16 -0.69
N ALA A 59 -7.22 14.74 -1.52
CA ALA A 59 -8.67 14.53 -1.40
C ALA A 59 -9.08 13.06 -1.52
N THR A 60 -8.41 12.28 -2.40
CA THR A 60 -8.68 10.84 -2.53
C THR A 60 -8.19 10.05 -1.33
N LYS A 61 -7.19 10.53 -0.60
CA LYS A 61 -6.72 9.91 0.64
C LYS A 61 -7.79 9.99 1.73
N ASP A 62 -8.40 11.16 1.92
CA ASP A 62 -9.48 11.38 2.90
C ASP A 62 -10.73 10.53 2.62
N LEU A 63 -10.94 10.20 1.36
CA LEU A 63 -12.03 9.34 0.90
C LEU A 63 -11.70 7.83 0.92
N GLY A 64 -10.53 7.43 1.40
CA GLY A 64 -10.09 6.04 1.42
C GLY A 64 -9.87 5.42 0.03
N ILE A 65 -9.70 6.23 -1.02
CA ILE A 65 -9.46 5.75 -2.39
C ILE A 65 -7.99 5.35 -2.55
N GLU A 66 -7.71 4.24 -3.27
CA GLU A 66 -6.35 3.68 -3.42
C GLU A 66 -5.32 4.68 -4.00
N GLY A 67 -5.77 5.69 -4.72
CA GLY A 67 -4.92 6.69 -5.36
C GLY A 67 -5.48 7.16 -6.70
N VAL A 68 -4.65 7.80 -7.50
CA VAL A 68 -5.02 8.35 -8.80
C VAL A 68 -4.15 7.78 -9.93
N VAL A 69 -4.64 7.87 -11.16
CA VAL A 69 -3.84 7.60 -12.36
C VAL A 69 -3.59 8.92 -13.07
N ALA A 70 -2.34 9.38 -13.05
CA ALA A 70 -1.92 10.53 -13.83
C ALA A 70 -1.66 10.09 -15.28
N LYS A 71 -2.32 10.75 -16.23
CA LYS A 71 -2.23 10.44 -17.66
C LYS A 71 -1.74 11.65 -18.42
N LYS A 72 -0.70 11.47 -19.24
CA LYS A 72 -0.18 12.54 -20.09
C LYS A 72 -1.17 12.81 -21.22
N LEU A 73 -1.58 14.07 -21.39
CA LEU A 73 -2.69 14.46 -22.27
C LEU A 73 -2.40 14.27 -23.75
N ASP A 74 -1.16 14.47 -24.18
CA ASP A 74 -0.70 14.43 -25.57
C ASP A 74 -0.22 13.04 -26.05
N CYS A 75 -0.50 11.97 -25.29
CA CYS A 75 0.00 10.64 -25.61
C CYS A 75 -1.08 9.70 -26.17
N PRO A 76 -0.75 8.88 -27.19
CA PRO A 76 -1.61 7.84 -27.68
C PRO A 76 -1.77 6.70 -26.65
N TYR A 77 -2.72 5.84 -26.88
CA TYR A 77 -2.85 4.59 -26.12
C TYR A 77 -1.87 3.54 -26.66
N THR A 78 -1.19 2.84 -25.77
CA THR A 78 -0.19 1.82 -26.13
C THR A 78 -0.65 0.44 -25.62
N PRO A 79 -1.36 -0.36 -26.45
CA PRO A 79 -1.88 -1.66 -26.04
C PRO A 79 -0.75 -2.61 -25.60
N GLY A 80 -0.97 -3.33 -24.50
CA GLY A 80 -0.05 -4.36 -24.02
C GLY A 80 1.26 -3.86 -23.41
N ALA A 81 1.52 -2.54 -23.38
CA ALA A 81 2.74 -1.97 -22.82
C ALA A 81 2.48 -1.28 -21.48
N ARG A 82 3.48 -1.33 -20.58
CA ARG A 82 3.57 -0.42 -19.43
C ARG A 82 4.14 0.91 -19.91
N ALA A 83 3.25 1.82 -20.25
CA ALA A 83 3.66 3.12 -20.76
C ALA A 83 3.99 4.09 -19.63
N SER A 84 5.12 4.81 -19.76
CA SER A 84 5.57 5.81 -18.79
C SER A 84 4.67 7.07 -18.73
N HIS A 85 3.76 7.22 -19.68
CA HIS A 85 2.80 8.32 -19.73
C HIS A 85 1.48 8.04 -18.97
N TRP A 86 1.34 6.85 -18.35
CA TRP A 86 0.28 6.52 -17.41
C TRP A 86 0.92 6.12 -16.08
N ILE A 87 0.84 7.00 -15.10
CA ILE A 87 1.50 6.82 -13.81
C ILE A 87 0.45 6.59 -12.74
N LYS A 88 0.47 5.41 -12.11
CA LYS A 88 -0.34 5.12 -10.93
C LYS A 88 0.33 5.72 -9.69
N VAL A 89 -0.32 6.71 -9.10
CA VAL A 89 0.09 7.34 -7.83
C VAL A 89 -0.83 6.82 -6.75
N LYS A 90 -0.27 6.08 -5.80
CA LYS A 90 -1.05 5.45 -4.72
C LYS A 90 -1.03 6.31 -3.48
N ASN A 91 -2.15 6.34 -2.78
CA ASN A 91 -2.18 6.77 -1.39
C ASN A 91 -1.47 5.72 -0.55
N VAL A 92 -0.50 6.16 0.23
CA VAL A 92 0.21 5.34 1.20
C VAL A 92 0.16 6.03 2.55
N HIS A 93 -0.05 5.24 3.59
CA HIS A 93 0.10 5.67 4.96
C HIS A 93 1.49 5.28 5.45
N THR A 94 1.98 5.97 6.44
CA THR A 94 3.20 5.60 7.14
C THR A 94 2.89 5.30 8.59
N GLN A 95 3.68 4.42 9.20
CA GLN A 95 3.56 4.05 10.61
C GLN A 95 4.94 3.69 11.14
N ASP A 96 5.26 4.15 12.32
CA ASP A 96 6.36 3.63 13.08
C ASP A 96 5.88 2.40 13.86
N VAL A 97 6.58 1.29 13.72
CA VAL A 97 6.21 -0.02 14.28
C VAL A 97 7.36 -0.62 15.06
N VAL A 98 7.04 -1.31 16.13
CA VAL A 98 8.02 -2.03 16.94
C VAL A 98 8.31 -3.39 16.29
N VAL A 99 9.59 -3.73 16.18
CA VAL A 99 10.02 -5.04 15.70
C VAL A 99 10.04 -6.01 16.87
N GLY A 100 9.17 -7.03 16.81
CA GLY A 100 9.08 -8.08 17.84
C GLY A 100 9.63 -9.44 17.38
N GLY A 101 10.12 -9.53 16.13
CA GLY A 101 10.74 -10.76 15.62
C GLY A 101 10.97 -10.73 14.12
N TRP A 102 11.50 -11.84 13.59
CA TRP A 102 11.65 -12.03 12.15
C TRP A 102 11.42 -13.50 11.74
N THR A 103 11.17 -13.71 10.45
CA THR A 103 11.19 -15.04 9.84
C THR A 103 12.36 -15.18 8.89
N ALA A 104 12.89 -16.39 8.73
CA ALA A 104 13.87 -16.68 7.70
C ALA A 104 13.28 -16.50 6.29
N GLY A 105 14.12 -16.20 5.33
CA GLY A 105 13.74 -16.18 3.92
C GLY A 105 13.44 -17.60 3.39
N GLU A 106 12.74 -17.68 2.26
CA GLU A 106 12.42 -18.95 1.60
C GLU A 106 13.50 -19.32 0.55
N GLY A 107 13.68 -20.63 0.32
CA GLY A 107 14.61 -21.17 -0.69
C GLY A 107 16.07 -20.77 -0.45
N GLY A 108 16.75 -20.23 -1.47
CA GLY A 108 18.15 -19.81 -1.40
C GLY A 108 18.47 -18.68 -0.41
N ARG A 109 17.43 -18.08 0.23
CA ARG A 109 17.57 -17.04 1.25
C ARG A 109 17.30 -17.53 2.67
N SER A 110 17.31 -18.85 2.91
CA SER A 110 17.01 -19.44 4.23
C SER A 110 17.92 -18.96 5.36
N THR A 111 19.13 -18.47 5.03
CA THR A 111 20.08 -17.88 5.99
C THR A 111 19.91 -16.38 6.19
N SER A 112 19.09 -15.73 5.36
CA SER A 112 18.81 -14.30 5.41
C SER A 112 17.46 -14.01 6.10
N LEU A 113 17.26 -12.76 6.49
CA LEU A 113 15.98 -12.27 6.99
C LEU A 113 14.95 -12.24 5.85
N GLY A 114 13.82 -12.93 6.02
CA GLY A 114 12.73 -12.97 5.04
C GLY A 114 11.69 -11.88 5.28
N SER A 115 11.24 -11.73 6.53
CA SER A 115 10.32 -10.67 6.92
C SER A 115 10.43 -10.32 8.40
N LEU A 116 10.11 -9.07 8.76
CA LEU A 116 9.96 -8.65 10.14
C LEU A 116 8.53 -8.94 10.63
N ALA A 117 8.40 -9.42 11.85
CA ALA A 117 7.16 -9.44 12.59
C ALA A 117 7.08 -8.14 13.41
N VAL A 118 6.07 -7.32 13.12
CA VAL A 118 5.96 -5.97 13.69
C VAL A 118 4.67 -5.78 14.47
N GLY A 119 4.67 -4.82 15.38
CA GLY A 119 3.52 -4.47 16.19
C GLY A 119 3.45 -2.98 16.50
N VAL A 120 2.33 -2.60 17.11
CA VAL A 120 2.09 -1.28 17.69
C VAL A 120 1.70 -1.42 19.14
N MET A 121 1.96 -0.39 19.93
CA MET A 121 1.60 -0.36 21.34
C MET A 121 0.10 -0.05 21.52
N GLU A 122 -0.54 -0.79 22.40
CA GLU A 122 -1.88 -0.54 22.88
C GLU A 122 -1.82 -0.58 24.43
N GLY A 123 -1.71 0.60 25.03
CA GLY A 123 -1.27 0.72 26.42
C GLY A 123 0.17 0.18 26.59
N ASP A 124 0.37 -0.72 27.53
CA ASP A 124 1.67 -1.37 27.79
C ASP A 124 1.89 -2.66 27.00
N GLU A 125 0.96 -3.03 26.14
CA GLU A 125 1.00 -4.27 25.37
C GLU A 125 1.40 -4.05 23.92
N LEU A 126 2.30 -4.90 23.40
CA LEU A 126 2.64 -4.92 21.98
C LEU A 126 1.64 -5.79 21.22
N LYS A 127 0.82 -5.19 20.35
CA LYS A 127 -0.13 -5.90 19.50
C LYS A 127 0.47 -6.19 18.13
N TYR A 128 0.33 -7.43 17.67
CA TYR A 128 0.86 -7.86 16.39
C TYR A 128 0.15 -7.15 15.23
N ALA A 129 0.89 -6.38 14.43
CA ALA A 129 0.39 -5.61 13.29
C ALA A 129 0.72 -6.21 11.91
N GLY A 130 1.38 -7.36 11.86
CA GLY A 130 1.65 -8.05 10.59
C GLY A 130 3.13 -8.30 10.29
N LYS A 131 3.40 -8.69 9.02
CA LYS A 131 4.76 -8.97 8.53
C LYS A 131 5.18 -7.93 7.48
N VAL A 132 6.42 -7.49 7.57
CA VAL A 132 7.07 -6.61 6.58
C VAL A 132 8.12 -7.41 5.84
N GLY A 133 7.85 -7.79 4.59
CA GLY A 133 8.73 -8.63 3.76
C GLY A 133 9.28 -7.92 2.51
N THR A 134 8.97 -6.65 2.31
CA THR A 134 9.39 -5.84 1.15
C THR A 134 9.99 -4.51 1.59
N GLY A 135 10.64 -3.81 0.65
CA GLY A 135 11.26 -2.50 0.92
C GLY A 135 12.72 -2.59 1.40
N PHE A 136 13.27 -3.79 1.49
CA PHE A 136 14.66 -4.01 1.89
C PHE A 136 15.59 -4.06 0.69
N THR A 137 16.78 -3.51 0.85
CA THR A 137 17.96 -3.82 0.05
C THR A 137 18.78 -4.91 0.75
N GLU A 138 19.72 -5.53 0.08
CA GLU A 138 20.63 -6.50 0.72
C GLU A 138 21.41 -5.88 1.90
N GLN A 139 21.82 -4.62 1.76
CA GLN A 139 22.52 -3.89 2.80
C GLN A 139 21.61 -3.64 4.02
N THR A 140 20.36 -3.23 3.80
CA THR A 140 19.42 -2.99 4.89
C THR A 140 18.99 -4.30 5.57
N LEU A 141 18.86 -5.41 4.83
CA LEU A 141 18.60 -6.72 5.42
C LEU A 141 19.74 -7.16 6.35
N ALA A 142 21.00 -7.00 5.91
CA ALA A 142 22.17 -7.35 6.71
C ALA A 142 22.26 -6.46 7.97
N LEU A 143 22.02 -5.15 7.83
CA LEU A 143 21.98 -4.21 8.95
C LEU A 143 20.92 -4.61 9.98
N VAL A 144 19.67 -4.76 9.54
CA VAL A 144 18.55 -5.10 10.42
C VAL A 144 18.78 -6.43 11.14
N LYS A 145 19.27 -7.44 10.42
CA LYS A 145 19.61 -8.74 11.03
C LYS A 145 20.68 -8.60 12.10
N ARG A 146 21.74 -7.84 11.85
CA ARG A 146 22.82 -7.58 12.82
C ARG A 146 22.29 -6.92 14.10
N GLU A 147 21.38 -5.96 13.97
CA GLU A 147 20.78 -5.25 15.11
C GLU A 147 19.80 -6.16 15.90
N LEU A 148 19.14 -7.12 15.22
CA LEU A 148 18.17 -8.02 15.85
C LEU A 148 18.81 -9.24 16.53
N GLU A 149 19.95 -9.75 16.03
CA GLU A 149 20.58 -10.96 16.59
C GLU A 149 20.89 -10.89 18.10
N PRO A 150 21.44 -9.78 18.65
CA PRO A 150 21.69 -9.68 20.08
C PRO A 150 20.42 -9.53 20.94
N LEU A 151 19.27 -9.26 20.30
CA LEU A 151 17.99 -9.05 20.97
C LEU A 151 17.12 -10.32 20.98
N ARG A 152 17.61 -11.47 20.55
CA ARG A 152 16.85 -12.72 20.53
C ARG A 152 16.22 -13.02 21.88
N SER A 153 14.96 -13.48 21.85
CA SER A 153 14.17 -13.87 22.99
C SER A 153 13.51 -15.23 22.76
N ASP A 154 13.39 -16.01 23.81
CA ASP A 154 12.69 -17.32 23.76
C ASP A 154 11.16 -17.17 23.86
N SER A 155 10.67 -15.98 24.24
CA SER A 155 9.26 -15.69 24.38
C SER A 155 8.78 -14.64 23.42
N SER A 156 7.51 -14.76 22.98
CA SER A 156 6.87 -13.75 22.15
C SER A 156 6.66 -12.46 22.92
N PRO A 157 7.04 -11.30 22.37
CA PRO A 157 6.71 -10.01 22.95
C PRO A 157 5.28 -9.56 22.64
N PHE A 158 4.57 -10.27 21.73
CA PHE A 158 3.22 -9.89 21.31
C PHE A 158 2.17 -10.44 22.26
N SER A 159 1.20 -9.60 22.61
CA SER A 159 -0.01 -10.02 23.32
C SER A 159 -1.16 -10.33 22.34
N GLY A 160 -2.02 -11.27 22.72
CA GLY A 160 -3.15 -11.70 21.90
C GLY A 160 -2.72 -12.45 20.64
N ARG A 161 -2.99 -11.88 19.46
CA ARG A 161 -2.65 -12.49 18.18
C ARG A 161 -1.15 -12.66 18.02
N GLN A 162 -0.73 -13.83 17.57
CA GLN A 162 0.67 -14.19 17.39
C GLN A 162 1.08 -14.17 15.91
N PRO A 163 2.37 -13.89 15.61
CA PRO A 163 2.92 -14.08 14.28
C PRO A 163 2.96 -15.57 13.90
N PRO A 164 3.22 -15.89 12.61
CA PRO A 164 3.31 -17.27 12.14
C PRO A 164 4.35 -18.10 12.89
N LYS A 165 4.15 -19.41 12.92
CA LYS A 165 5.13 -20.37 13.45
C LYS A 165 6.47 -20.22 12.75
N GLY A 166 7.56 -20.41 13.50
CA GLY A 166 8.93 -20.23 12.99
C GLY A 166 9.44 -18.77 13.03
N THR A 167 8.67 -17.87 13.64
CA THR A 167 9.17 -16.52 13.96
C THR A 167 10.22 -16.63 15.07
N VAL A 168 11.40 -16.06 14.85
CA VAL A 168 12.42 -15.82 15.87
C VAL A 168 12.06 -14.52 16.59
N PHE A 169 11.74 -14.62 17.86
CA PHE A 169 11.36 -13.46 18.67
C PHE A 169 12.56 -12.65 19.15
N VAL A 170 12.31 -11.38 19.44
CA VAL A 170 13.31 -10.45 20.01
C VAL A 170 12.69 -9.59 21.10
N ASP A 171 13.55 -9.06 21.97
CA ASP A 171 13.20 -7.94 22.83
C ASP A 171 12.74 -6.78 21.96
N PRO A 172 11.56 -6.19 22.21
CA PRO A 172 10.94 -5.19 21.34
C PRO A 172 11.55 -3.79 21.52
N ARG A 173 12.82 -3.62 21.15
CA ARG A 173 13.59 -2.38 21.31
C ARG A 173 13.77 -1.60 20.02
N LEU A 174 13.70 -2.29 18.86
CA LEU A 174 13.90 -1.64 17.57
C LEU A 174 12.58 -1.15 17.00
N VAL A 175 12.61 0.06 16.46
CA VAL A 175 11.51 0.68 15.74
C VAL A 175 11.85 0.77 14.26
N ALA A 176 10.89 0.45 13.43
CA ALA A 176 10.98 0.55 11.97
C ALA A 176 9.90 1.47 11.42
N HIS A 177 10.26 2.32 10.46
CA HIS A 177 9.33 3.10 9.66
C HIS A 177 8.85 2.26 8.50
N VAL A 178 7.53 2.18 8.31
CA VAL A 178 6.91 1.43 7.22
C VAL A 178 5.89 2.27 6.47
N GLU A 179 5.83 2.09 5.16
CA GLU A 179 4.69 2.51 4.35
C GLU A 179 3.73 1.34 4.20
N PHE A 180 2.42 1.60 4.20
CA PHE A 180 1.39 0.59 4.00
C PHE A 180 0.16 1.21 3.33
N ARG A 181 -0.79 0.37 2.90
CA ARG A 181 -1.99 0.86 2.21
C ARG A 181 -3.08 1.28 3.17
N GLU A 182 -3.41 0.42 4.11
CA GLU A 182 -4.52 0.57 5.06
C GLU A 182 -4.34 -0.37 6.24
N TRP A 183 -4.99 -0.08 7.34
CA TRP A 183 -5.23 -1.03 8.40
C TRP A 183 -6.40 -1.94 8.03
N THR A 184 -6.21 -3.24 8.12
CA THR A 184 -7.29 -4.21 7.92
C THR A 184 -8.22 -4.24 9.12
N LYS A 185 -9.46 -4.72 8.94
CA LYS A 185 -10.41 -4.96 10.05
C LYS A 185 -9.86 -5.90 11.14
N SER A 186 -8.85 -6.71 10.82
CA SER A 186 -8.16 -7.58 11.78
C SER A 186 -6.99 -6.92 12.51
N GLY A 187 -6.79 -5.61 12.37
CA GLY A 187 -5.73 -4.86 13.04
C GLY A 187 -4.32 -5.13 12.49
N THR A 188 -4.21 -5.48 11.20
CA THR A 188 -2.89 -5.66 10.54
C THR A 188 -2.69 -4.71 9.38
N LEU A 189 -1.44 -4.38 9.11
CA LEU A 189 -1.02 -3.55 7.99
C LEU A 189 -1.20 -4.31 6.66
N ARG A 190 -1.81 -3.68 5.67
CA ARG A 190 -1.93 -4.22 4.32
C ARG A 190 -0.78 -3.78 3.44
N ALA A 191 -0.08 -4.76 2.85
CA ALA A 191 1.06 -4.56 1.96
C ALA A 191 2.16 -3.62 2.53
N PRO A 192 2.62 -3.84 3.79
CA PRO A 192 3.64 -2.98 4.39
C PRO A 192 4.99 -3.13 3.68
N SER A 193 5.71 -2.01 3.58
CA SER A 193 7.04 -1.89 2.98
C SER A 193 7.97 -1.17 3.93
N PHE A 194 9.13 -1.76 4.21
CA PHE A 194 10.16 -1.18 5.07
C PHE A 194 10.80 0.07 4.43
N LYS A 195 11.00 1.11 5.22
CA LYS A 195 11.63 2.37 4.80
C LYS A 195 12.92 2.68 5.55
N GLY A 196 13.04 2.21 6.78
CA GLY A 196 14.23 2.43 7.60
C GLY A 196 14.01 2.05 9.06
N LEU A 197 15.10 1.97 9.82
CA LEU A 197 15.04 1.93 11.27
C LEU A 197 14.88 3.35 11.82
N ARG A 198 14.22 3.48 12.96
CA ARG A 198 13.98 4.74 13.69
C ARG A 198 14.61 4.66 15.08
N PRO A 199 15.94 4.85 15.19
CA PRO A 199 16.62 4.83 16.47
C PRO A 199 16.28 6.05 17.36
N ASP A 200 15.64 7.04 16.77
CA ASP A 200 15.17 8.28 17.40
C ASP A 200 13.76 8.16 18.01
N VAL A 201 13.04 7.07 17.77
CA VAL A 201 11.67 6.82 18.26
C VAL A 201 11.69 5.71 19.30
N SER A 202 11.02 5.95 20.42
CA SER A 202 10.83 4.94 21.47
C SER A 202 9.75 3.92 21.05
N PRO A 203 9.90 2.61 21.39
CA PRO A 203 8.83 1.63 21.17
C PRO A 203 7.47 2.05 21.72
N GLN A 204 7.43 2.74 22.86
CA GLN A 204 6.20 3.20 23.51
C GLN A 204 5.45 4.27 22.72
N GLU A 205 6.14 4.98 21.82
CA GLU A 205 5.54 6.00 20.95
C GLU A 205 4.90 5.39 19.68
N CYS A 206 5.17 4.10 19.40
CA CYS A 206 4.64 3.40 18.24
C CYS A 206 3.19 2.97 18.48
N VAL A 207 2.29 3.91 18.63
CA VAL A 207 0.84 3.68 18.75
C VAL A 207 0.17 3.74 17.37
N ARG A 208 -0.98 3.07 17.23
CA ARG A 208 -1.77 3.17 16.00
C ARG A 208 -2.27 4.60 15.83
N GLU A 209 -1.94 5.23 14.70
CA GLU A 209 -2.49 6.55 14.36
C GLU A 209 -3.98 6.45 14.03
N GLU A 210 -4.79 7.34 14.63
CA GLU A 210 -6.23 7.41 14.38
C GLU A 210 -6.52 7.93 12.96
N GLY A 211 -7.63 7.49 12.36
CA GLY A 211 -8.08 7.96 11.03
C GLY A 211 -7.54 7.16 9.84
N GLN A 212 -6.80 6.07 10.06
CA GLN A 212 -6.24 5.21 9.00
C GLN A 212 -7.05 3.90 8.80
N GLU A 213 -8.31 3.87 9.23
CA GLU A 213 -9.18 2.70 9.06
C GLU A 213 -9.72 2.60 7.63
N ALA A 214 -9.88 1.35 7.17
CA ALA A 214 -10.62 1.11 5.94
C ALA A 214 -12.06 1.60 6.11
N PRO A 215 -12.64 2.34 5.14
CA PRO A 215 -14.04 2.74 5.23
C PRO A 215 -14.92 1.50 5.36
N ASP A 216 -15.95 1.62 6.22
CA ASP A 216 -16.95 0.56 6.37
C ASP A 216 -17.67 0.35 5.04
N GLY A 217 -17.44 -0.80 4.43
CA GLY A 217 -18.06 -1.25 3.18
C GLY A 217 -19.35 -2.05 3.42
#